data_9c3a435689fbb5357077dc60f7407649
#
_entry.id   9c3a435689fbb5357077dc60f7407649
#
_cell.length_a   1.000
_cell.length_b   1.000
_cell.length_c   1.000
_cell.angle_alpha   90.00
_cell.angle_beta   90.00
_cell.angle_gamma   90.00
#
_symmetry.space_group_name_H-M   'P 1'
#
loop_
_entity.id
_entity.type
_entity.pdbx_description
1 polymer ?
#
loop_
_entity_poly.entity_id
_entity_poly.type
_entity_poly.pdbx_seq_one_letter_code
_entity_poly.pdbx_strand_id
1 'polypeptide(L)'
;MGIFKEDLINFGNLIDTEVEVRLLPEDFKRVYPDLDFEFSDRLLRIKGKRKGLLFKRGFEFRGGQDEKRVYNVRGFETEDMGVYLPIISSEGVEELSRKEGMDTEGEHLKLSVFGVLKRSNIYRDIPDAFKDKLVITRYKVRDGYLSVYITVTK
;
A
#
# COMPACT_ATOMS: atom_id res chain seq x y z
N MET A 1 -1.02 14.77 -0.76
CA MET A 1 -0.72 14.09 -2.02
C MET A 1 0.64 14.44 -2.52
N GLY A 2 1.37 13.47 -3.04
CA GLY A 2 2.77 13.61 -3.35
C GLY A 2 3.14 13.97 -4.78
N ILE A 3 2.21 13.88 -5.72
CA ILE A 3 2.48 14.18 -7.13
C ILE A 3 1.79 15.47 -7.52
N PHE A 4 2.57 16.38 -8.10
CA PHE A 4 2.03 17.61 -8.66
C PHE A 4 1.47 17.34 -10.06
N LYS A 5 0.48 18.13 -10.47
CA LYS A 5 -0.18 17.97 -11.76
C LYS A 5 0.80 18.10 -12.94
N GLU A 6 1.79 18.96 -12.81
CA GLU A 6 2.85 19.15 -13.82
C GLU A 6 3.63 17.87 -14.06
N ASP A 7 3.89 17.09 -13.01
CA ASP A 7 4.61 15.83 -13.12
C ASP A 7 3.82 14.81 -13.93
N LEU A 8 2.48 14.82 -13.79
CA LEU A 8 1.62 13.93 -14.55
C LEU A 8 1.58 14.29 -16.05
N ILE A 9 1.59 15.58 -16.35
CA ILE A 9 1.60 16.07 -17.74
C ILE A 9 2.87 15.61 -18.47
N ASN A 10 3.98 15.57 -17.75
CA ASN A 10 5.29 15.15 -18.29
C ASN A 10 5.61 13.69 -17.97
N PHE A 11 4.59 12.86 -17.80
CA PHE A 11 4.78 11.49 -17.32
C PHE A 11 5.71 10.66 -18.21
N GLY A 12 5.75 10.91 -19.50
CA GLY A 12 6.69 10.26 -20.41
C GLY A 12 8.17 10.51 -20.09
N ASN A 13 8.47 11.62 -19.42
CA ASN A 13 9.83 11.94 -18.97
C ASN A 13 10.18 11.23 -17.64
N LEU A 14 9.22 10.53 -17.04
CA LEU A 14 9.40 9.81 -15.77
C LEU A 14 9.80 8.35 -15.97
N ILE A 15 10.04 7.91 -17.21
CA ILE A 15 10.55 6.57 -17.48
C ILE A 15 11.89 6.44 -16.73
N ASP A 16 12.00 5.39 -15.92
CA ASP A 16 13.14 5.11 -15.05
C ASP A 16 13.38 6.17 -13.96
N THR A 17 12.44 7.08 -13.75
CA THR A 17 12.50 8.08 -12.66
C THR A 17 11.45 7.74 -11.63
N GLU A 18 11.85 7.73 -10.35
CA GLU A 18 10.91 7.47 -9.25
C GLU A 18 10.04 8.68 -8.96
N VAL A 19 8.75 8.41 -8.73
CA VAL A 19 7.78 9.42 -8.32
C VAL A 19 7.18 8.99 -6.98
N GLU A 20 7.18 9.87 -6.00
CA GLU A 20 6.55 9.61 -4.70
C GLU A 20 5.05 9.80 -4.78
N VAL A 21 4.30 8.78 -4.35
CA VAL A 21 2.85 8.87 -4.16
C VAL A 21 2.57 8.68 -2.68
N ARG A 22 1.87 9.62 -2.07
CA ARG A 22 1.50 9.57 -0.66
C ARG A 22 0.11 8.98 -0.52
N LEU A 23 0.02 7.86 0.19
CA LEU A 23 -1.24 7.20 0.49
C LEU A 23 -1.62 7.53 1.93
N LEU A 24 -2.80 8.12 2.11
CA LEU A 24 -3.29 8.58 3.40
C LEU A 24 -4.14 7.50 4.08
N PRO A 25 -4.34 7.58 5.41
CA PRO A 25 -5.22 6.63 6.10
C PRO A 25 -6.61 6.52 5.47
N GLU A 26 -7.19 7.63 5.02
CA GLU A 26 -8.51 7.63 4.38
C GLU A 26 -8.51 6.89 3.04
N ASP A 27 -7.40 6.82 2.34
CA ASP A 27 -7.30 6.05 1.10
C ASP A 27 -7.43 4.55 1.39
N PHE A 28 -6.81 4.09 2.48
CA PHE A 28 -6.93 2.71 2.94
C PHE A 28 -8.31 2.42 3.50
N LYS A 29 -8.94 3.39 4.16
CA LYS A 29 -10.28 3.24 4.71
C LYS A 29 -11.33 2.98 3.63
N ARG A 30 -11.14 3.52 2.45
CA ARG A 30 -12.03 3.26 1.31
C ARG A 30 -11.98 1.82 0.82
N VAL A 31 -10.82 1.18 0.95
CA VAL A 31 -10.63 -0.22 0.55
C VAL A 31 -10.96 -1.18 1.69
N TYR A 32 -10.60 -0.79 2.92
CA TYR A 32 -10.80 -1.59 4.13
C TYR A 32 -11.62 -0.79 5.15
N PRO A 33 -12.95 -0.69 4.97
CA PRO A 33 -13.79 0.17 5.82
C PRO A 33 -13.84 -0.24 7.29
N ASP A 34 -13.55 -1.50 7.59
CA ASP A 34 -13.56 -2.04 8.95
C ASP A 34 -12.18 -1.98 9.65
N LEU A 35 -11.19 -1.42 8.98
CA LEU A 35 -9.85 -1.27 9.54
C LEU A 35 -9.46 0.20 9.63
N ASP A 36 -8.64 0.52 10.63
CA ASP A 36 -8.06 1.84 10.78
C ASP A 36 -6.54 1.75 10.65
N PHE A 37 -6.00 2.50 9.70
CA PHE A 37 -4.58 2.59 9.43
C PHE A 37 -4.01 3.83 10.09
N GLU A 38 -2.92 3.66 10.83
CA GLU A 38 -2.17 4.78 11.41
C GLU A 38 -0.71 4.67 10.99
N PHE A 39 -0.16 5.77 10.52
CA PHE A 39 1.22 5.83 10.07
C PHE A 39 2.01 6.78 10.96
N SER A 40 3.13 6.31 11.47
CA SER A 40 4.14 7.13 12.12
C SER A 40 5.49 6.77 11.55
N ASP A 41 6.55 7.47 11.93
CA ASP A 41 7.87 7.24 11.35
C ASP A 41 8.29 5.76 11.49
N ARG A 42 8.42 5.07 10.35
CA ARG A 42 8.82 3.67 10.23
C ARG A 42 7.91 2.67 10.96
N LEU A 43 6.69 3.07 11.27
CA LEU A 43 5.73 2.21 11.97
C LEU A 43 4.34 2.36 11.39
N LEU A 44 3.78 1.24 10.97
CA LEU A 44 2.38 1.14 10.56
C LEU A 44 1.59 0.39 11.61
N ARG A 45 0.47 0.96 12.05
CA ARG A 45 -0.49 0.29 12.91
C ARG A 45 -1.77 0.06 12.13
N ILE A 46 -2.30 -1.15 12.23
CA ILE A 46 -3.60 -1.50 11.66
C ILE A 46 -4.48 -1.97 12.81
N LYS A 47 -5.55 -1.22 13.06
CA LYS A 47 -6.51 -1.53 14.12
C LYS A 47 -7.78 -2.09 13.53
N GLY A 48 -8.35 -3.08 14.18
CA GLY A 48 -9.60 -3.70 13.77
C GLY A 48 -10.28 -4.34 14.95
N LYS A 49 -11.34 -5.09 14.68
CA LYS A 49 -12.11 -5.79 15.72
C LYS A 49 -12.20 -7.28 15.39
N ARG A 50 -11.94 -8.11 16.40
CA ARG A 50 -12.17 -9.53 16.34
C ARG A 50 -13.63 -9.83 16.63
N LYS A 51 -14.24 -10.69 15.86
CA LYS A 51 -15.57 -11.19 16.16
C LYS A 51 -15.44 -12.27 17.24
N GLY A 52 -16.02 -12.00 18.43
CA GLY A 52 -16.16 -12.98 19.49
C GLY A 52 -17.59 -13.46 19.60
N LEU A 53 -17.82 -14.54 20.37
CA LEU A 53 -19.16 -15.11 20.57
C LEU A 53 -20.09 -14.16 21.31
N LEU A 54 -19.57 -13.36 22.23
CA LEU A 54 -20.35 -12.47 23.08
C LEU A 54 -20.06 -10.99 22.91
N PHE A 55 -18.84 -10.64 22.48
CA PHE A 55 -18.44 -9.24 22.27
C PHE A 55 -17.26 -9.17 21.30
N LYS A 56 -17.10 -8.00 20.69
CA LYS A 56 -15.99 -7.71 19.78
C LYS A 56 -14.79 -7.22 20.57
N ARG A 57 -13.61 -7.77 20.29
CA ARG A 57 -12.34 -7.30 20.84
C ARG A 57 -11.56 -6.57 19.77
N GLY A 58 -10.97 -5.45 20.15
CA GLY A 58 -10.03 -4.77 19.28
C GLY A 58 -8.71 -5.51 19.16
N PHE A 59 -8.04 -5.35 18.03
CA PHE A 59 -6.65 -5.76 17.85
C PHE A 59 -5.86 -4.63 17.23
N GLU A 60 -4.56 -4.64 17.45
CA GLU A 60 -3.64 -3.69 16.84
C GLU A 60 -2.44 -4.45 16.29
N PHE A 61 -2.37 -4.51 14.98
CA PHE A 61 -1.19 -5.01 14.28
C PHE A 61 -0.15 -3.90 14.19
N ARG A 62 1.12 -4.25 14.33
CA ARG A 62 2.23 -3.31 14.14
C ARG A 62 3.22 -3.88 13.15
N GLY A 63 3.48 -3.12 12.10
CA GLY A 63 4.46 -3.43 11.09
C GLY A 63 5.52 -2.35 10.98
N GLY A 64 6.74 -2.76 10.67
CA GLY A 64 7.85 -1.86 10.46
C GLY A 64 8.04 -1.52 8.99
N GLN A 65 9.25 -1.08 8.66
CA GLN A 65 9.62 -0.70 7.31
C GLN A 65 10.85 -1.49 6.85
N ASP A 66 10.74 -2.02 5.65
CA ASP A 66 11.87 -2.59 4.90
C ASP A 66 11.80 -1.98 3.50
N GLU A 67 12.41 -0.84 3.33
CA GLU A 67 12.20 0.12 2.24
C GLU A 67 12.16 -0.52 0.85
N LYS A 68 13.06 -1.43 0.56
CA LYS A 68 13.20 -2.02 -0.78
C LYS A 68 12.43 -3.33 -0.94
N ARG A 69 11.75 -3.77 0.10
CA ARG A 69 11.01 -5.02 0.05
C ARG A 69 9.60 -4.78 -0.45
N VAL A 70 9.49 -4.83 -1.77
CA VAL A 70 8.25 -4.59 -2.51
C VAL A 70 8.03 -5.73 -3.50
N TYR A 71 6.81 -5.82 -4.04
CA TYR A 71 6.51 -6.80 -5.07
C TYR A 71 5.68 -6.18 -6.17
N ASN A 72 5.86 -6.70 -7.38
CA ASN A 72 5.08 -6.35 -8.55
C ASN A 72 4.67 -7.64 -9.23
N VAL A 73 3.35 -7.82 -9.44
CA VAL A 73 2.80 -8.96 -10.15
C VAL A 73 2.18 -8.44 -11.43
N ARG A 74 2.65 -8.97 -12.54
CA ARG A 74 2.08 -8.70 -13.85
C ARG A 74 1.79 -10.01 -14.53
N GLY A 75 0.51 -10.32 -14.65
CA GLY A 75 0.04 -11.48 -15.36
C GLY A 75 -1.00 -11.08 -16.39
N PHE A 76 -1.43 -12.04 -17.17
CA PHE A 76 -2.41 -11.80 -18.24
C PHE A 76 -3.76 -11.33 -17.68
N GLU A 77 -4.12 -11.78 -16.48
CA GLU A 77 -5.39 -11.44 -15.85
C GLU A 77 -5.24 -10.85 -14.43
N THR A 78 -4.01 -10.78 -13.91
CA THR A 78 -3.77 -10.32 -12.57
C THR A 78 -2.66 -9.29 -12.54
N GLU A 79 -2.99 -8.12 -12.02
CA GLU A 79 -2.01 -7.09 -11.72
C GLU A 79 -2.06 -6.79 -10.24
N ASP A 80 -0.92 -6.70 -9.60
CA ASP A 80 -0.82 -6.31 -8.21
C ASP A 80 0.54 -5.68 -7.96
N MET A 81 0.60 -4.86 -6.94
CA MET A 81 1.84 -4.33 -6.39
C MET A 81 1.64 -4.03 -4.92
N GLY A 82 2.69 -4.15 -4.16
CA GLY A 82 2.58 -3.91 -2.74
C GLY A 82 3.90 -3.91 -2.03
N VAL A 83 3.80 -3.91 -0.72
CA VAL A 83 4.94 -3.77 0.18
C VAL A 83 4.96 -4.92 1.17
N TYR A 84 6.15 -5.24 1.66
CA TYR A 84 6.34 -6.18 2.76
C TYR A 84 6.70 -5.39 4.00
N LEU A 85 5.91 -5.57 5.05
CA LEU A 85 6.10 -4.90 6.33
C LEU A 85 6.64 -5.91 7.33
N PRO A 86 7.86 -5.72 7.86
CA PRO A 86 8.34 -6.59 8.94
C PRO A 86 7.35 -6.59 10.10
N ILE A 87 6.98 -7.76 10.60
CA ILE A 87 6.02 -7.89 11.68
C ILE A 87 6.72 -7.55 13.00
N ILE A 88 6.26 -6.48 13.68
CA ILE A 88 6.73 -6.10 15.00
C ILE A 88 5.84 -6.72 16.06
N SER A 89 4.52 -6.65 15.86
CA SER A 89 3.54 -7.32 16.70
C SER A 89 2.60 -8.10 15.81
N SER A 90 2.50 -9.40 16.05
CA SER A 90 1.66 -10.31 15.26
C SER A 90 0.19 -10.29 15.66
N GLU A 91 -0.21 -9.44 16.60
CA GLU A 91 -1.60 -9.30 16.99
C GLU A 91 -2.46 -8.95 15.76
N GLY A 92 -3.55 -9.69 15.56
CA GLY A 92 -4.46 -9.45 14.44
C GLY A 92 -4.00 -9.98 13.10
N VAL A 93 -2.85 -10.64 13.01
CA VAL A 93 -2.33 -11.16 11.74
C VAL A 93 -3.29 -12.15 11.09
N GLU A 94 -3.93 -13.03 11.87
CA GLU A 94 -4.91 -13.96 11.31
C GLU A 94 -6.10 -13.24 10.68
N GLU A 95 -6.61 -12.22 11.37
CA GLU A 95 -7.75 -11.44 10.88
C GLU A 95 -7.37 -10.66 9.62
N LEU A 96 -6.18 -10.08 9.59
CA LEU A 96 -5.68 -9.36 8.41
C LEU A 96 -5.45 -10.28 7.23
N SER A 97 -4.92 -11.48 7.46
CA SER A 97 -4.65 -12.46 6.39
C SER A 97 -5.90 -12.93 5.65
N ARG A 98 -7.07 -12.72 6.25
CA ARG A 98 -8.36 -13.04 5.61
C ARG A 98 -8.86 -11.92 4.71
N LYS A 99 -8.24 -10.75 4.79
CA LYS A 99 -8.61 -9.62 3.94
C LYS A 99 -8.00 -9.78 2.55
N GLU A 100 -8.75 -9.40 1.53
CA GLU A 100 -8.21 -9.36 0.18
C GLU A 100 -7.05 -8.37 0.11
N GLY A 101 -5.95 -8.78 -0.49
CA GLY A 101 -4.77 -7.95 -0.62
C GLY A 101 -3.83 -7.96 0.57
N MET A 102 -4.11 -8.79 1.58
CA MET A 102 -3.23 -8.98 2.73
C MET A 102 -2.91 -10.45 2.93
N ASP A 103 -1.65 -10.74 3.20
CA ASP A 103 -1.21 -12.09 3.52
C ASP A 103 0.07 -12.03 4.35
N THR A 104 0.48 -13.16 4.89
CA THR A 104 1.75 -13.28 5.58
C THR A 104 2.73 -14.05 4.71
N GLU A 105 3.97 -13.60 4.72
CA GLU A 105 5.07 -14.29 4.04
C GLU A 105 6.31 -14.22 4.91
N GLY A 106 6.65 -15.35 5.54
CA GLY A 106 7.70 -15.38 6.55
C GLY A 106 7.36 -14.46 7.73
N GLU A 107 8.26 -13.56 8.06
CA GLU A 107 8.11 -12.60 9.15
C GLU A 107 7.57 -11.24 8.68
N HIS A 108 6.96 -11.21 7.53
CA HIS A 108 6.43 -9.99 6.92
C HIS A 108 4.93 -10.10 6.67
N LEU A 109 4.24 -8.97 6.81
CA LEU A 109 2.89 -8.80 6.27
C LEU A 109 3.03 -8.31 4.83
N LYS A 110 2.45 -9.05 3.90
CA LYS A 110 2.36 -8.66 2.50
C LYS A 110 1.10 -7.84 2.31
N LEU A 111 1.26 -6.57 1.99
CA LEU A 111 0.16 -5.62 1.85
C LEU A 111 0.09 -5.12 0.42
N SER A 112 -1.03 -5.42 -0.26
CA SER A 112 -1.29 -4.85 -1.57
C SER A 112 -1.62 -3.36 -1.45
N VAL A 113 -0.97 -2.54 -2.25
CA VAL A 113 -1.27 -1.11 -2.35
C VAL A 113 -1.91 -0.76 -3.70
N PHE A 114 -1.98 -1.71 -4.62
CA PHE A 114 -2.52 -1.47 -5.95
C PHE A 114 -4.00 -1.07 -5.92
N GLY A 115 -4.81 -1.75 -5.11
CA GLY A 115 -6.23 -1.41 -4.94
C GLY A 115 -6.44 0.00 -4.39
N VAL A 116 -5.58 0.43 -3.48
CA VAL A 116 -5.61 1.78 -2.93
C VAL A 116 -5.17 2.79 -3.99
N LEU A 117 -4.09 2.49 -4.70
CA LEU A 117 -3.56 3.35 -5.76
C LEU A 117 -4.57 3.56 -6.89
N LYS A 118 -5.22 2.50 -7.35
CA LYS A 118 -6.21 2.57 -8.45
C LYS A 118 -7.40 3.48 -8.14
N ARG A 119 -7.76 3.62 -6.87
CA ARG A 119 -8.86 4.48 -6.44
C ARG A 119 -8.45 5.92 -6.23
N SER A 120 -7.15 6.21 -6.33
CA SER A 120 -6.65 7.57 -6.17
C SER A 120 -6.86 8.39 -7.44
N ASN A 121 -7.01 9.71 -7.27
CA ASN A 121 -7.10 10.63 -8.39
C ASN A 121 -5.82 10.61 -9.24
N ILE A 122 -4.69 10.35 -8.61
CA ILE A 122 -3.39 10.27 -9.27
C ILE A 122 -3.40 9.19 -10.34
N TYR A 123 -3.93 8.01 -10.01
CA TYR A 123 -4.00 6.90 -10.98
C TYR A 123 -4.87 7.23 -12.18
N ARG A 124 -5.99 7.94 -11.97
CA ARG A 124 -6.88 8.35 -13.06
C ARG A 124 -6.19 9.27 -14.06
N ASP A 125 -5.28 10.11 -13.56
CA ASP A 125 -4.58 11.09 -14.39
C ASP A 125 -3.38 10.50 -15.13
N ILE A 126 -2.98 9.27 -14.79
CA ILE A 126 -1.91 8.56 -15.52
C ILE A 126 -2.44 8.15 -16.89
N PRO A 127 -1.71 8.46 -17.98
CA PRO A 127 -2.11 7.99 -19.32
C PRO A 127 -2.21 6.48 -19.38
N ASP A 128 -3.24 5.96 -20.06
CA ASP A 128 -3.48 4.53 -20.17
C ASP A 128 -2.29 3.75 -20.73
N ALA A 129 -1.52 4.37 -21.62
CA ALA A 129 -0.32 3.77 -22.19
C ALA A 129 0.75 3.43 -21.13
N PHE A 130 0.71 4.06 -19.95
CA PHE A 130 1.68 3.85 -18.88
C PHE A 130 1.13 3.03 -17.72
N LYS A 131 -0.20 2.87 -17.62
CA LYS A 131 -0.80 2.17 -16.48
C LYS A 131 -0.33 0.74 -16.30
N ASP A 132 -0.13 0.03 -17.40
CA ASP A 132 0.36 -1.36 -17.39
C ASP A 132 1.88 -1.47 -17.23
N LYS A 133 2.57 -0.34 -17.22
CA LYS A 133 4.04 -0.28 -17.10
C LYS A 133 4.49 0.29 -15.76
N LEU A 134 3.56 0.54 -14.84
CA LEU A 134 3.89 1.03 -13.51
C LEU A 134 4.43 -0.10 -12.64
N VAL A 135 5.49 0.20 -11.91
CA VAL A 135 6.03 -0.68 -10.89
C VAL A 135 6.34 0.14 -9.64
N ILE A 136 6.16 -0.49 -8.49
CA ILE A 136 6.64 0.05 -7.23
C ILE A 136 8.11 -0.34 -7.04
N THR A 137 8.94 0.60 -6.61
CA THR A 137 10.38 0.38 -6.44
C THR A 137 10.79 0.33 -4.98
N ARG A 138 10.12 1.08 -4.13
CA ARG A 138 10.38 1.12 -2.68
C ARG A 138 9.23 1.82 -1.98
N TYR A 139 9.26 1.80 -0.65
CA TYR A 139 8.28 2.52 0.16
C TYR A 139 8.92 3.07 1.43
N LYS A 140 8.25 4.04 2.04
CA LYS A 140 8.61 4.55 3.36
C LYS A 140 7.36 4.82 4.16
N VAL A 141 7.35 4.41 5.42
CA VAL A 141 6.29 4.76 6.37
C VAL A 141 6.69 6.09 7.01
N ARG A 142 5.88 7.10 6.78
CA ARG A 142 6.10 8.46 7.28
C ARG A 142 5.03 8.82 8.31
N ASP A 143 5.21 9.94 9.00
CA ASP A 143 4.18 10.45 9.91
C ASP A 143 2.94 10.86 9.11
N GLY A 144 1.85 10.12 9.31
CA GLY A 144 0.56 10.44 8.72
C GLY A 144 0.29 9.84 7.35
N TYR A 145 1.25 9.17 6.71
CA TYR A 145 1.04 8.60 5.37
C TYR A 145 2.07 7.52 5.02
N LEU A 146 1.71 6.72 4.02
CA LEU A 146 2.64 5.77 3.40
C LEU A 146 3.12 6.34 2.06
N SER A 147 4.41 6.55 1.93
CA SER A 147 5.01 6.92 0.65
C SER A 147 5.34 5.65 -0.13
N VAL A 148 4.79 5.54 -1.33
CA VAL A 148 5.19 4.52 -2.29
C VAL A 148 5.86 5.22 -3.47
N TYR A 149 6.95 4.63 -3.94
CA TYR A 149 7.71 5.19 -5.06
C TYR A 149 7.46 4.32 -6.27
N ILE A 150 6.94 4.93 -7.31
CA ILE A 150 6.59 4.25 -8.55
C ILE A 150 7.42 4.79 -9.69
N THR A 151 7.60 3.97 -10.71
CA THR A 151 8.23 4.37 -11.95
C THR A 151 7.53 3.71 -13.13
N VAL A 152 7.75 4.26 -14.30
CA VAL A 152 7.28 3.67 -15.56
C VAL A 152 8.44 2.91 -16.18
N THR A 153 8.25 1.63 -16.42
CA THR A 153 9.24 0.79 -17.10
C THR A 153 9.09 0.89 -18.61
N LYS A 154 10.16 0.65 -19.31
CA LYS A 154 10.13 0.58 -20.79
C LYS A 154 9.45 -0.67 -21.28
#